data_7f66c3faa2781fea339e351ea36d7127
#
_entry.id   7f66c3faa2781fea339e351ea36d7127
#
_cell.length_a   1.000
_cell.length_b   1.000
_cell.length_c   1.000
_cell.angle_alpha   90.00
_cell.angle_beta   90.00
_cell.angle_gamma   90.00
#
_symmetry.space_group_name_H-M   'P 1'
#
loop_
_entity.id
_entity.type
_entity.pdbx_description
1 polymer ?
#
loop_
_entity_poly.entity_id
_entity_poly.type
_entity_poly.pdbx_seq_one_letter_code
_entity_poly.pdbx_strand_id
1 'polypeptide(L)'
;MRRIKDRDFLKTPEDYLFCVVGYSHPRERVISYLKYVPNSRGKWGREGKRYIRTMPSYTIPDLLRNIELLERKTPKYVFYSKVFNIRMSAIPKNCIAERYFPEVKLQELLNLKILGPLQTAMIELVCLLSRETGLKKDDFGITGSILTDIHSNQFSDIDLIVYGRKNAWKIVRFRFR
;
A
#
# COMPACT_ATOMS: atom_id res chain seq x y z
N MET A 1 7.07 -9.67 -15.33
CA MET A 1 6.45 -8.84 -14.24
C MET A 1 5.89 -9.80 -13.19
N ARG A 2 6.19 -9.63 -11.88
CA ARG A 2 5.68 -10.50 -10.82
C ARG A 2 4.16 -10.39 -10.64
N ARG A 3 3.57 -11.38 -9.99
CA ARG A 3 2.15 -11.34 -9.61
C ARG A 3 1.89 -10.25 -8.57
N ILE A 4 0.70 -9.66 -8.63
CA ILE A 4 0.21 -8.69 -7.64
C ILE A 4 -0.01 -9.41 -6.31
N LYS A 5 0.45 -8.80 -5.20
CA LYS A 5 0.43 -9.36 -3.86
C LYS A 5 -0.24 -8.40 -2.87
N ASP A 6 -0.49 -8.92 -1.68
CA ASP A 6 -0.93 -8.11 -0.54
C ASP A 6 -0.02 -6.91 -0.32
N ARG A 7 -0.64 -5.76 -0.02
CA ARG A 7 0.04 -4.48 0.21
C ARG A 7 0.71 -3.83 -1.00
N ASP A 8 0.62 -4.38 -2.21
CA ASP A 8 0.88 -3.61 -3.43
C ASP A 8 -0.13 -2.47 -3.54
N PHE A 9 0.24 -1.42 -4.24
CA PHE A 9 -0.71 -0.36 -4.59
C PHE A 9 -0.95 -0.31 -6.09
N LEU A 10 -2.19 0.03 -6.43
CA LEU A 10 -2.64 0.18 -7.81
C LEU A 10 -3.25 1.56 -7.98
N LYS A 11 -2.87 2.26 -9.05
CA LYS A 11 -3.48 3.52 -9.43
C LYS A 11 -4.43 3.32 -10.60
N THR A 12 -5.58 3.97 -10.55
CA THR A 12 -6.55 3.98 -11.65
C THR A 12 -6.39 5.23 -12.51
N PRO A 13 -7.04 5.30 -13.71
CA PRO A 13 -7.04 6.52 -14.54
C PRO A 13 -7.61 7.76 -13.83
N GLU A 14 -8.47 7.58 -12.83
CA GLU A 14 -9.01 8.67 -12.00
C GLU A 14 -8.04 9.10 -10.88
N ASP A 15 -6.80 8.64 -10.90
CA ASP A 15 -5.80 8.84 -9.84
C ASP A 15 -6.20 8.26 -8.46
N TYR A 16 -7.14 7.32 -8.40
CA TYR A 16 -7.47 6.62 -7.17
C TYR A 16 -6.35 5.63 -6.82
N LEU A 17 -5.94 5.61 -5.56
CA LEU A 17 -4.92 4.69 -5.06
C LEU A 17 -5.58 3.60 -4.21
N PHE A 18 -5.50 2.38 -4.71
CA PHE A 18 -6.01 1.19 -4.05
C PHE A 18 -4.89 0.39 -3.43
N CYS A 19 -5.12 -0.13 -2.23
CA CYS A 19 -4.24 -1.08 -1.56
C CYS A 19 -4.76 -2.49 -1.81
N VAL A 20 -3.91 -3.36 -2.32
CA VAL A 20 -4.24 -4.76 -2.62
C VAL A 20 -4.40 -5.57 -1.33
N VAL A 21 -5.35 -6.52 -1.34
CA VAL A 21 -5.63 -7.42 -0.24
C VAL A 21 -5.46 -8.87 -0.69
N GLY A 22 -4.52 -9.56 -0.07
CA GLY A 22 -4.26 -10.99 -0.30
C GLY A 22 -3.49 -11.30 -1.59
N TYR A 23 -3.46 -12.59 -1.92
CA TYR A 23 -2.67 -13.14 -3.03
C TYR A 23 -3.55 -13.78 -4.10
N SER A 24 -4.81 -14.10 -3.76
CA SER A 24 -5.75 -14.75 -4.65
C SER A 24 -6.78 -13.75 -5.13
N HIS A 25 -6.85 -13.59 -6.45
CA HIS A 25 -7.73 -12.61 -7.08
C HIS A 25 -8.55 -13.27 -8.17
N PRO A 26 -9.76 -12.79 -8.47
CA PRO A 26 -10.51 -13.21 -9.66
C PRO A 26 -9.69 -13.00 -10.94
N ARG A 27 -9.98 -13.80 -11.98
CA ARG A 27 -9.21 -13.78 -13.23
C ARG A 27 -9.05 -12.37 -13.80
N GLU A 28 -10.12 -11.57 -13.82
CA GLU A 28 -10.16 -10.27 -14.50
C GLU A 28 -10.08 -9.06 -13.53
N ARG A 29 -9.94 -9.32 -12.22
CA ARG A 29 -9.94 -8.27 -11.19
C ARG A 29 -8.85 -8.47 -10.15
N VAL A 30 -8.50 -7.40 -9.43
CA VAL A 30 -7.60 -7.45 -8.27
C VAL A 30 -8.37 -6.97 -7.04
N ILE A 31 -8.57 -7.83 -6.06
CA ILE A 31 -9.20 -7.49 -4.78
C ILE A 31 -8.32 -6.45 -4.08
N SER A 32 -8.90 -5.30 -3.79
CA SER A 32 -8.21 -4.16 -3.21
C SER A 32 -9.22 -3.17 -2.63
N TYR A 33 -8.87 -2.40 -1.63
CA TYR A 33 -9.71 -1.32 -1.12
C TYR A 33 -9.17 0.05 -1.55
N LEU A 34 -10.09 0.97 -1.79
CA LEU A 34 -9.73 2.35 -2.08
C LEU A 34 -9.12 3.00 -0.83
N LYS A 35 -7.85 3.41 -0.89
CA LYS A 35 -7.15 4.01 0.26
C LYS A 35 -7.06 5.52 0.16
N TYR A 36 -6.79 6.04 -1.03
CA TYR A 36 -6.65 7.48 -1.25
C TYR A 36 -7.37 7.94 -2.51
N VAL A 37 -7.99 9.11 -2.45
CA VAL A 37 -8.59 9.81 -3.60
C VAL A 37 -8.01 11.20 -3.73
N PRO A 38 -7.86 11.73 -4.97
CA PRO A 38 -7.43 13.10 -5.18
C PRO A 38 -8.40 14.09 -4.52
N ASN A 39 -7.82 15.07 -3.83
CA ASN A 39 -8.58 16.16 -3.20
C ASN A 39 -7.64 17.33 -2.91
N SER A 40 -7.97 18.53 -3.37
CA SER A 40 -7.14 19.72 -3.19
C SER A 40 -6.89 20.09 -1.71
N ARG A 41 -7.82 19.72 -0.81
CA ARG A 41 -7.71 19.90 0.65
C ARG A 41 -7.08 18.72 1.37
N GLY A 42 -6.56 17.74 0.62
CA GLY A 42 -5.95 16.53 1.14
C GLY A 42 -4.69 16.81 1.96
N LYS A 43 -4.44 15.97 2.96
CA LYS A 43 -3.25 16.07 3.82
C LYS A 43 -2.04 15.34 3.22
N TRP A 44 -2.27 14.31 2.41
CA TRP A 44 -1.23 13.51 1.76
C TRP A 44 -0.90 14.07 0.37
N GLY A 45 0.35 13.86 -0.07
CA GLY A 45 0.82 14.34 -1.37
C GLY A 45 1.64 15.60 -1.28
N ARG A 46 2.03 16.09 -2.44
CA ARG A 46 2.86 17.29 -2.61
C ARG A 46 2.04 18.40 -3.26
N GLU A 47 2.65 19.56 -3.37
CA GLU A 47 2.06 20.72 -4.06
C GLU A 47 1.58 20.34 -5.48
N GLY A 48 0.34 20.73 -5.79
CA GLY A 48 -0.32 20.42 -7.07
C GLY A 48 -1.04 19.07 -7.12
N LYS A 49 -0.73 18.09 -6.25
CA LYS A 49 -1.40 16.78 -6.25
C LYS A 49 -1.59 16.23 -4.84
N ARG A 50 -2.75 16.50 -4.26
CA ARG A 50 -3.08 16.10 -2.87
C ARG A 50 -4.15 15.03 -2.84
N TYR A 51 -4.18 14.27 -1.74
CA TYR A 51 -5.07 13.14 -1.51
C TYR A 51 -5.69 13.19 -0.11
N ILE A 52 -6.88 12.61 0.01
CA ILE A 52 -7.49 12.26 1.30
C ILE A 52 -7.55 10.75 1.46
N ARG A 53 -7.44 10.26 2.68
CA ARG A 53 -7.66 8.85 3.03
C ARG A 53 -9.17 8.61 3.13
N THR A 54 -9.65 7.54 2.49
CA THR A 54 -11.08 7.20 2.45
C THR A 54 -11.53 6.33 3.63
N MET A 55 -10.59 5.66 4.30
CA MET A 55 -10.84 4.85 5.49
C MET A 55 -9.92 5.32 6.63
N PRO A 56 -10.41 6.12 7.58
CA PRO A 56 -9.59 6.65 8.67
C PRO A 56 -9.17 5.58 9.68
N SER A 57 -10.01 4.60 10.01
CA SER A 57 -9.80 3.67 11.12
C SER A 57 -9.78 2.19 10.73
N TYR A 58 -9.93 1.85 9.45
CA TYR A 58 -9.96 0.48 8.93
C TYR A 58 -10.96 -0.46 9.63
N THR A 59 -12.08 0.08 10.08
CA THR A 59 -13.17 -0.68 10.68
C THR A 59 -14.12 -1.24 9.62
N ILE A 60 -14.99 -2.20 10.00
CA ILE A 60 -16.03 -2.71 9.10
C ILE A 60 -16.96 -1.58 8.60
N PRO A 61 -17.44 -0.65 9.45
CA PRO A 61 -18.19 0.52 8.98
C PRO A 61 -17.43 1.38 7.97
N ASP A 62 -16.11 1.58 8.15
CA ASP A 62 -15.29 2.30 7.17
C ASP A 62 -15.24 1.57 5.82
N LEU A 63 -15.08 0.26 5.85
CA LEU A 63 -15.07 -0.57 4.64
C LEU A 63 -16.41 -0.50 3.90
N LEU A 64 -17.54 -0.57 4.61
CA LEU A 64 -18.86 -0.45 4.01
C LEU A 64 -19.08 0.93 3.38
N ARG A 65 -18.72 2.02 4.08
CA ARG A 65 -18.74 3.39 3.53
C ARG A 65 -17.85 3.53 2.29
N ASN A 66 -16.71 2.85 2.29
CA ASN A 66 -15.79 2.83 1.15
C ASN A 66 -16.41 2.17 -0.09
N ILE A 67 -17.10 1.02 0.11
CA ILE A 67 -17.84 0.33 -0.96
C ILE A 67 -18.98 1.21 -1.48
N GLU A 68 -19.79 1.82 -0.60
CA GLU A 68 -20.86 2.74 -0.99
C GLU A 68 -20.36 3.96 -1.77
N LEU A 69 -19.22 4.52 -1.37
CA LEU A 69 -18.54 5.61 -2.09
C LEU A 69 -18.19 5.18 -3.53
N LEU A 70 -17.63 3.98 -3.68
CA LEU A 70 -17.28 3.43 -4.98
C LEU A 70 -18.52 3.13 -5.83
N GLU A 71 -19.57 2.57 -5.25
CA GLU A 71 -20.84 2.31 -5.95
C GLU A 71 -21.44 3.58 -6.53
N ARG A 72 -21.41 4.68 -5.79
CA ARG A 72 -21.92 5.98 -6.26
C ARG A 72 -21.05 6.65 -7.31
N LYS A 73 -19.72 6.60 -7.15
CA LYS A 73 -18.80 7.38 -8.00
C LYS A 73 -18.20 6.58 -9.15
N THR A 74 -17.87 5.33 -8.90
CA THR A 74 -17.12 4.47 -9.83
C THR A 74 -17.53 3.02 -9.67
N PRO A 75 -18.80 2.64 -10.01
CA PRO A 75 -19.36 1.31 -9.72
C PRO A 75 -18.57 0.16 -10.35
N LYS A 76 -17.78 0.42 -11.39
CA LYS A 76 -16.88 -0.56 -12.02
C LYS A 76 -15.86 -1.17 -11.04
N TYR A 77 -15.56 -0.51 -9.92
CA TYR A 77 -14.62 -0.99 -8.89
C TYR A 77 -15.30 -1.79 -7.77
N VAL A 78 -16.58 -2.04 -7.87
CA VAL A 78 -17.31 -2.94 -6.98
C VAL A 78 -17.80 -4.16 -7.76
N PHE A 79 -17.79 -5.32 -7.14
CA PHE A 79 -18.37 -6.55 -7.71
C PHE A 79 -18.94 -7.44 -6.61
N TYR A 80 -19.89 -8.28 -6.99
CA TYR A 80 -20.42 -9.30 -6.12
C TYR A 80 -19.60 -10.58 -6.21
N SER A 81 -18.98 -10.98 -5.11
CA SER A 81 -18.24 -12.23 -5.01
C SER A 81 -19.18 -13.39 -4.72
N LYS A 82 -19.37 -14.27 -5.70
CA LYS A 82 -20.15 -15.51 -5.52
C LYS A 82 -19.51 -16.46 -4.49
N VAL A 83 -18.18 -16.42 -4.35
CA VAL A 83 -17.43 -17.28 -3.41
C VAL A 83 -17.69 -16.87 -1.96
N PHE A 84 -17.67 -15.56 -1.68
CA PHE A 84 -17.86 -15.04 -0.32
C PHE A 84 -19.28 -14.59 -0.05
N ASN A 85 -20.15 -14.59 -1.06
CA ASN A 85 -21.56 -14.11 -1.00
C ASN A 85 -21.69 -12.67 -0.48
N ILE A 86 -20.75 -11.78 -0.88
CA ILE A 86 -20.72 -10.36 -0.48
C ILE A 86 -20.31 -9.45 -1.63
N ARG A 87 -20.65 -8.16 -1.51
CA ARG A 87 -20.08 -7.10 -2.34
C ARG A 87 -18.67 -6.77 -1.86
N MET A 88 -17.74 -6.63 -2.79
CA MET A 88 -16.33 -6.36 -2.53
C MET A 88 -15.80 -5.29 -3.48
N SER A 89 -14.82 -4.53 -3.05
CA SER A 89 -14.08 -3.66 -3.95
C SER A 89 -12.94 -4.42 -4.64
N ALA A 90 -12.81 -4.21 -5.94
CA ALA A 90 -11.73 -4.76 -6.76
C ALA A 90 -11.55 -3.95 -8.05
N ILE A 91 -10.31 -3.77 -8.47
CA ILE A 91 -10.01 -3.08 -9.72
C ILE A 91 -10.05 -4.08 -10.87
N PRO A 92 -10.80 -3.83 -11.98
CA PRO A 92 -10.61 -4.54 -13.22
C PRO A 92 -9.18 -4.38 -13.74
N LYS A 93 -8.54 -5.45 -14.22
CA LYS A 93 -7.12 -5.41 -14.62
C LYS A 93 -6.84 -4.39 -15.73
N ASN A 94 -7.80 -4.18 -16.63
CA ASN A 94 -7.74 -3.17 -17.70
C ASN A 94 -7.91 -1.72 -17.21
N CYS A 95 -8.29 -1.51 -15.94
CA CYS A 95 -8.38 -0.21 -15.29
C CYS A 95 -7.17 0.11 -14.40
N ILE A 96 -6.11 -0.71 -14.44
CA ILE A 96 -4.87 -0.44 -13.73
C ILE A 96 -3.99 0.45 -14.61
N ALA A 97 -3.86 1.72 -14.23
CA ALA A 97 -2.98 2.67 -14.92
C ALA A 97 -1.52 2.52 -14.47
N GLU A 98 -1.29 2.26 -13.17
CA GLU A 98 0.06 2.17 -12.60
C GLU A 98 0.09 1.17 -11.44
N ARG A 99 1.25 0.54 -11.23
CA ARG A 99 1.48 -0.46 -10.18
C ARG A 99 2.67 -0.05 -9.35
N TYR A 100 2.50 -0.09 -8.02
CA TYR A 100 3.55 0.21 -7.06
C TYR A 100 3.89 -1.06 -6.27
N PHE A 101 5.14 -1.43 -6.28
CA PHE A 101 5.63 -2.65 -5.64
C PHE A 101 6.55 -2.29 -4.47
N PRO A 102 6.23 -2.77 -3.24
CA PRO A 102 6.98 -2.40 -2.04
C PRO A 102 8.48 -2.71 -2.09
N GLU A 103 8.86 -3.85 -2.66
CA GLU A 103 10.27 -4.23 -2.80
C GLU A 103 11.01 -3.35 -3.82
N VAL A 104 10.36 -2.97 -4.91
CA VAL A 104 10.94 -2.07 -5.92
C VAL A 104 11.17 -0.69 -5.29
N LYS A 105 10.18 -0.19 -4.55
CA LYS A 105 10.30 1.11 -3.87
C LYS A 105 11.45 1.13 -2.87
N LEU A 106 11.64 0.07 -2.10
CA LEU A 106 12.78 -0.02 -1.18
C LEU A 106 14.11 0.04 -1.94
N GLN A 107 14.24 -0.70 -3.04
CA GLN A 107 15.46 -0.66 -3.86
C GLN A 107 15.71 0.73 -4.48
N GLU A 108 14.66 1.40 -4.96
CA GLU A 108 14.76 2.78 -5.45
C GLU A 108 15.32 3.70 -4.37
N LEU A 109 14.76 3.66 -3.14
CA LEU A 109 15.17 4.52 -2.04
C LEU A 109 16.60 4.21 -1.56
N LEU A 110 17.01 2.94 -1.57
CA LEU A 110 18.39 2.53 -1.23
C LEU A 110 19.44 3.09 -2.20
N ASN A 111 19.05 3.39 -3.43
CA ASN A 111 19.93 3.92 -4.48
C ASN A 111 19.85 5.46 -4.62
N LEU A 112 18.94 6.14 -3.90
CA LEU A 112 18.85 7.60 -3.93
C LEU A 112 20.00 8.25 -3.15
N LYS A 113 20.57 9.31 -3.73
CA LYS A 113 21.60 10.12 -3.06
C LYS A 113 21.05 11.08 -2.01
N ILE A 114 19.82 11.52 -2.19
CA ILE A 114 19.14 12.48 -1.29
C ILE A 114 17.82 11.90 -0.86
N LEU A 115 17.63 11.76 0.44
CA LEU A 115 16.44 11.25 1.08
C LEU A 115 15.82 12.31 1.98
N GLY A 116 14.49 12.32 2.09
CA GLY A 116 13.79 13.07 3.12
C GLY A 116 13.94 12.42 4.51
N PRO A 117 13.62 13.15 5.60
CA PRO A 117 13.80 12.63 6.97
C PRO A 117 13.11 11.29 7.23
N LEU A 118 11.85 11.12 6.80
CA LEU A 118 11.11 9.87 6.98
C LEU A 118 11.72 8.71 6.16
N GLN A 119 12.19 8.99 4.95
CA GLN A 119 12.85 7.99 4.11
C GLN A 119 14.21 7.58 4.70
N THR A 120 14.96 8.50 5.28
CA THR A 120 16.22 8.22 5.99
C THR A 120 15.95 7.31 7.18
N ALA A 121 15.01 7.66 8.05
CA ALA A 121 14.63 6.85 9.21
C ALA A 121 14.18 5.43 8.79
N MET A 122 13.46 5.31 7.69
CA MET A 122 13.04 4.02 7.13
C MET A 122 14.25 3.18 6.68
N ILE A 123 15.21 3.76 5.97
CA ILE A 123 16.44 3.06 5.54
C ILE A 123 17.27 2.62 6.76
N GLU A 124 17.40 3.48 7.77
CA GLU A 124 18.07 3.16 9.03
C GLU A 124 17.41 1.98 9.74
N LEU A 125 16.06 1.98 9.81
CA LEU A 125 15.29 0.87 10.37
C LEU A 125 15.54 -0.45 9.61
N VAL A 126 15.52 -0.42 8.27
CA VAL A 126 15.80 -1.62 7.44
C VAL A 126 17.24 -2.11 7.67
N CYS A 127 18.22 -1.20 7.74
CA CYS A 127 19.61 -1.56 8.00
C CYS A 127 19.80 -2.15 9.41
N LEU A 128 19.14 -1.58 10.42
CA LEU A 128 19.14 -2.10 11.78
C LEU A 128 18.57 -3.52 11.83
N LEU A 129 17.35 -3.70 11.30
CA LEU A 129 16.69 -5.01 11.30
C LEU A 129 17.49 -6.05 10.50
N SER A 130 18.06 -5.67 9.35
CA SER A 130 18.92 -6.54 8.55
C SER A 130 20.14 -7.02 9.33
N ARG A 131 20.84 -6.11 10.02
CA ARG A 131 22.00 -6.41 10.86
C ARG A 131 21.67 -7.35 12.03
N GLU A 132 20.60 -7.03 12.74
CA GLU A 132 20.24 -7.74 13.99
C GLU A 132 19.60 -9.12 13.74
N THR A 133 18.93 -9.31 12.60
CA THR A 133 18.20 -10.56 12.30
C THR A 133 18.86 -11.43 11.24
N GLY A 134 19.89 -10.91 10.54
CA GLY A 134 20.52 -11.57 9.41
C GLY A 134 19.62 -11.66 8.17
N LEU A 135 18.54 -10.86 8.10
CA LEU A 135 17.70 -10.75 6.91
C LEU A 135 18.38 -9.88 5.86
N LYS A 136 18.19 -10.24 4.60
CA LYS A 136 18.68 -9.43 3.45
C LYS A 136 17.73 -8.27 3.20
N LYS A 137 18.22 -7.20 2.56
CA LYS A 137 17.37 -6.06 2.17
C LYS A 137 16.23 -6.48 1.24
N ASP A 138 16.42 -7.51 0.42
CA ASP A 138 15.40 -8.08 -0.47
C ASP A 138 14.28 -8.83 0.28
N ASP A 139 14.47 -9.13 1.57
CA ASP A 139 13.43 -9.70 2.42
C ASP A 139 12.43 -8.63 2.90
N PHE A 140 12.64 -7.36 2.59
CA PHE A 140 11.81 -6.23 3.00
C PHE A 140 11.13 -5.53 1.83
N GLY A 141 10.09 -4.77 2.14
CA GLY A 141 9.42 -3.86 1.22
C GLY A 141 8.79 -2.69 1.96
N ILE A 142 8.56 -1.58 1.28
CA ILE A 142 7.95 -0.39 1.84
C ILE A 142 6.56 -0.21 1.24
N THR A 143 5.54 -0.07 2.08
CA THR A 143 4.17 0.17 1.66
C THR A 143 3.62 1.50 2.19
N GLY A 144 2.32 1.70 2.14
CA GLY A 144 1.69 2.91 2.64
C GLY A 144 1.95 4.15 1.80
N SER A 145 2.05 5.30 2.46
CA SER A 145 2.19 6.59 1.78
C SER A 145 3.58 6.82 1.17
N ILE A 146 4.61 6.17 1.69
CA ILE A 146 5.97 6.22 1.13
C ILE A 146 6.02 5.50 -0.21
N LEU A 147 5.35 4.35 -0.34
CA LEU A 147 5.31 3.57 -1.58
C LEU A 147 4.80 4.40 -2.77
N THR A 148 3.82 5.26 -2.54
CA THR A 148 3.16 6.06 -3.57
C THR A 148 3.63 7.52 -3.64
N ASP A 149 4.71 7.86 -2.92
CA ASP A 149 5.31 9.20 -2.84
C ASP A 149 4.37 10.32 -2.40
N ILE A 150 3.35 9.97 -1.59
CA ILE A 150 2.38 10.95 -1.04
C ILE A 150 2.55 11.17 0.46
N HIS A 151 3.64 10.65 1.07
CA HIS A 151 3.90 10.80 2.50
C HIS A 151 4.18 12.25 2.90
N SER A 152 3.88 12.55 4.16
CA SER A 152 4.26 13.79 4.83
C SER A 152 5.23 13.47 5.97
N ASN A 153 6.31 14.23 6.07
CA ASN A 153 7.26 14.08 7.17
C ASN A 153 6.67 14.43 8.55
N GLN A 154 5.50 15.10 8.59
CA GLN A 154 4.89 15.56 9.85
C GLN A 154 3.97 14.50 10.50
N PHE A 155 3.33 13.63 9.70
CA PHE A 155 2.30 12.73 10.24
C PHE A 155 2.23 11.36 9.54
N SER A 156 3.09 11.07 8.56
CA SER A 156 3.15 9.72 7.98
C SER A 156 4.02 8.80 8.81
N ASP A 157 3.59 7.57 8.90
CA ASP A 157 4.29 6.44 9.52
C ASP A 157 5.14 5.66 8.50
N ILE A 158 5.96 4.76 9.02
CA ILE A 158 6.75 3.82 8.22
C ILE A 158 6.02 2.47 8.22
N ASP A 159 5.45 2.11 7.08
CA ASP A 159 4.82 0.81 6.83
C ASP A 159 5.83 -0.15 6.19
N LEU A 160 6.48 -1.01 6.99
CA LEU A 160 7.46 -2.00 6.52
C LEU A 160 6.81 -3.38 6.31
N ILE A 161 7.14 -4.02 5.19
CA ILE A 161 6.78 -5.41 4.91
C ILE A 161 8.01 -6.31 5.10
N VAL A 162 7.80 -7.48 5.69
CA VAL A 162 8.80 -8.54 5.78
C VAL A 162 8.28 -9.76 5.02
N TYR A 163 8.97 -10.15 3.97
CA TYR A 163 8.57 -11.27 3.13
C TYR A 163 8.99 -12.61 3.73
N GLY A 164 8.03 -13.54 3.77
CA GLY A 164 8.25 -14.90 4.22
C GLY A 164 7.99 -15.13 5.72
N ARG A 165 7.24 -16.21 6.01
CA ARG A 165 6.83 -16.58 7.37
C ARG A 165 8.02 -16.73 8.33
N LYS A 166 9.11 -17.40 7.89
CA LYS A 166 10.31 -17.59 8.71
C LYS A 166 10.98 -16.26 9.04
N ASN A 167 11.04 -15.34 8.07
CA ASN A 167 11.62 -14.02 8.23
C ASN A 167 10.79 -13.17 9.20
N ALA A 168 9.46 -13.19 9.06
CA ALA A 168 8.55 -12.50 9.98
C ALA A 168 8.76 -12.94 11.43
N TRP A 169 8.94 -14.25 11.68
CA TRP A 169 9.23 -14.76 13.02
C TRP A 169 10.57 -14.30 13.59
N LYS A 170 11.60 -14.08 12.77
CA LYS A 170 12.87 -13.49 13.22
C LYS A 170 12.64 -12.07 13.75
N ILE A 171 11.84 -11.25 13.03
CA ILE A 171 11.51 -9.88 13.48
C ILE A 171 10.68 -9.89 14.77
N VAL A 172 9.64 -10.74 14.85
CA VAL A 172 8.81 -10.83 16.07
C VAL A 172 9.62 -11.22 17.31
N ARG A 173 10.63 -12.06 17.14
CA ARG A 173 11.53 -12.49 18.23
C ARG A 173 12.63 -11.48 18.55
N PHE A 174 12.87 -10.54 17.66
CA PHE A 174 13.81 -9.46 17.89
C PHE A 174 13.25 -8.53 18.96
N ARG A 175 14.03 -8.31 20.03
CA ARG A 175 13.72 -7.35 21.08
C ARG A 175 14.70 -6.19 20.95
N PHE A 176 14.18 -4.98 20.82
CA PHE A 176 14.99 -3.78 20.94
C PHE A 176 15.57 -3.78 22.39
N ARG A 177 16.89 -3.86 22.48
CA ARG A 177 17.63 -3.73 23.75
C ARG A 177 17.93 -2.26 23.99
#